data_1e7f6d5fed71c65890e5577bb4a24600
#
_entry.id   1e7f6d5fed71c65890e5577bb4a24600
#
_cell.length_a   1.000
_cell.length_b   1.000
_cell.length_c   1.000
_cell.angle_alpha   90.00
_cell.angle_beta   90.00
_cell.angle_gamma   90.00
#
_symmetry.space_group_name_H-M   'P 1'
#
loop_
_entity.id
_entity.type
_entity.pdbx_description
1 polymer ?
#
loop_
_entity_poly.entity_id
_entity_poly.type
_entity_poly.pdbx_seq_one_letter_code
_entity_poly.pdbx_strand_id
1 'polypeptide(L)'
;EYNDMNSTELYNRFISEQASGGVSGDVVWSSSMDTGLKLATDYAMEYKSPEQSQLPKWAVWKDKAYGTTYEPVVFIYNKRLIPAGDVPDSHAALAKLIASQTDKFKNKVTTYDIEKSGLGFMLSVQDHNADPNYFKTLADVAKGGLSVQSSTGPMMERVSSGENLIGLNLLGSYAEARAKNDPSLGIASPKEYTLVLSRVSFISQQSQNTNAAKLWLD
;
A
#
# COMPACT_ATOMS: atom_id res chain seq x y z
N GLU A 1 2.80 -6.26 -22.26
CA GLU A 1 3.01 -4.86 -21.84
C GLU A 1 2.61 -4.71 -20.38
N TYR A 2 3.41 -3.99 -19.58
CA TYR A 2 3.13 -3.68 -18.17
C TYR A 2 2.87 -2.18 -18.04
N ASN A 3 1.73 -1.83 -17.43
CA ASN A 3 1.35 -0.44 -17.16
C ASN A 3 1.33 -0.24 -15.64
N ASP A 4 2.25 0.56 -15.12
CA ASP A 4 2.31 0.94 -13.72
C ASP A 4 1.47 2.21 -13.46
N MET A 5 0.65 2.16 -12.42
CA MET A 5 -0.19 3.28 -12.00
C MET A 5 -0.62 3.10 -10.54
N ASN A 6 -1.07 4.17 -9.88
CA ASN A 6 -1.61 4.04 -8.54
C ASN A 6 -2.96 3.30 -8.55
N SER A 7 -3.38 2.79 -7.39
CA SER A 7 -4.57 1.94 -7.28
C SER A 7 -5.88 2.63 -7.65
N THR A 8 -5.99 3.94 -7.45
CA THR A 8 -7.16 4.74 -7.85
C THR A 8 -7.21 4.91 -9.37
N GLU A 9 -6.06 5.21 -9.98
CA GLU A 9 -5.94 5.32 -11.44
C GLU A 9 -6.25 3.99 -12.11
N LEU A 10 -5.72 2.88 -11.57
CA LEU A 10 -6.00 1.53 -12.07
C LEU A 10 -7.51 1.24 -12.06
N TYR A 11 -8.16 1.48 -10.93
CA TYR A 11 -9.60 1.26 -10.79
C TYR A 11 -10.40 2.08 -11.80
N ASN A 12 -10.14 3.38 -11.88
CA ASN A 12 -10.87 4.30 -12.75
C ASN A 12 -10.65 3.97 -14.23
N ARG A 13 -9.39 3.68 -14.60
CA ARG A 13 -9.05 3.30 -15.98
C ARG A 13 -9.76 2.01 -16.37
N PHE A 14 -9.67 0.97 -15.54
CA PHE A 14 -10.32 -0.31 -15.82
C PHE A 14 -11.83 -0.14 -16.03
N ILE A 15 -12.52 0.56 -15.13
CA ILE A 15 -13.97 0.80 -15.25
C ILE A 15 -14.29 1.62 -16.50
N SER A 16 -13.51 2.63 -16.82
CA SER A 16 -13.73 3.45 -18.03
C SER A 16 -13.54 2.63 -19.31
N GLU A 17 -12.52 1.78 -19.39
CA GLU A 17 -12.26 0.89 -20.51
C GLU A 17 -13.40 -0.14 -20.67
N GLN A 18 -13.89 -0.73 -19.58
CA GLN A 18 -15.04 -1.64 -19.59
C GLN A 18 -16.32 -0.93 -20.07
N ALA A 19 -16.60 0.27 -19.58
CA ALA A 19 -17.81 1.03 -19.94
C ALA A 19 -17.80 1.47 -21.42
N SER A 20 -16.65 1.73 -21.99
CA SER A 20 -16.50 2.13 -23.41
C SER A 20 -16.49 0.94 -24.37
N GLY A 21 -16.55 -0.29 -23.89
CA GLY A 21 -16.38 -1.50 -24.71
C GLY A 21 -14.96 -1.67 -25.26
N GLY A 22 -13.99 -0.94 -24.66
CA GLY A 22 -12.58 -1.04 -24.99
C GLY A 22 -11.95 -2.30 -24.41
N VAL A 23 -10.77 -2.65 -24.91
CA VAL A 23 -9.96 -3.75 -24.35
C VAL A 23 -9.23 -3.22 -23.15
N SER A 24 -9.58 -3.75 -21.98
CA SER A 24 -8.78 -3.55 -20.75
C SER A 24 -7.58 -4.52 -20.71
N GLY A 25 -6.67 -4.33 -19.75
CA GLY A 25 -5.56 -5.26 -19.56
C GLY A 25 -6.02 -6.69 -19.34
N ASP A 26 -5.22 -7.65 -19.78
CA ASP A 26 -5.50 -9.09 -19.61
C ASP A 26 -5.49 -9.51 -18.15
N VAL A 27 -4.58 -8.93 -17.36
CA VAL A 27 -4.41 -9.20 -15.93
C VAL A 27 -4.43 -7.89 -15.16
N VAL A 28 -5.12 -7.88 -14.05
CA VAL A 28 -5.09 -6.80 -13.05
C VAL A 28 -4.33 -7.28 -11.82
N TRP A 29 -3.45 -6.42 -11.30
CA TRP A 29 -2.69 -6.67 -10.09
C TRP A 29 -2.67 -5.40 -9.22
N SER A 30 -3.38 -5.42 -8.10
CA SER A 30 -3.62 -4.23 -7.27
C SER A 30 -3.22 -4.44 -5.82
N SER A 31 -2.59 -3.42 -5.23
CA SER A 31 -2.33 -3.35 -3.78
C SER A 31 -3.56 -2.90 -2.97
N SER A 32 -4.55 -2.25 -3.59
CA SER A 32 -5.81 -1.91 -2.94
C SER A 32 -6.74 -3.12 -3.02
N MET A 33 -6.74 -3.95 -1.96
CA MET A 33 -7.43 -5.24 -1.93
C MET A 33 -8.95 -5.09 -2.08
N ASP A 34 -9.53 -4.06 -1.49
CA ASP A 34 -10.97 -3.76 -1.53
C ASP A 34 -11.45 -3.46 -2.94
N THR A 35 -10.81 -2.50 -3.62
CA THR A 35 -11.14 -2.15 -5.00
C THR A 35 -10.73 -3.25 -5.98
N GLY A 36 -9.63 -3.95 -5.73
CA GLY A 36 -9.21 -5.11 -6.51
C GLY A 36 -10.24 -6.24 -6.47
N LEU A 37 -10.76 -6.59 -5.30
CA LEU A 37 -11.82 -7.58 -5.14
C LEU A 37 -13.16 -7.11 -5.72
N LYS A 38 -13.47 -5.81 -5.63
CA LYS A 38 -14.66 -5.25 -6.27
C LYS A 38 -14.59 -5.42 -7.80
N LEU A 39 -13.46 -5.09 -8.41
CA LEU A 39 -13.26 -5.34 -9.84
C LEU A 39 -13.35 -6.84 -10.18
N ALA A 40 -12.71 -7.69 -9.38
CA ALA A 40 -12.77 -9.13 -9.60
C ALA A 40 -14.18 -9.71 -9.48
N THR A 41 -15.02 -9.15 -8.62
CA THR A 41 -16.42 -9.59 -8.46
C THR A 41 -17.17 -9.47 -9.77
N ASP A 42 -17.02 -8.36 -10.48
CA ASP A 42 -17.83 -8.02 -11.65
C ASP A 42 -17.16 -8.43 -12.97
N TYR A 43 -15.81 -8.43 -13.01
CA TYR A 43 -15.06 -8.51 -14.27
C TYR A 43 -14.01 -9.62 -14.34
N ALA A 44 -13.77 -10.37 -13.25
CA ALA A 44 -12.80 -11.46 -13.30
C ALA A 44 -13.36 -12.70 -14.00
N MET A 45 -12.53 -13.29 -14.87
CA MET A 45 -12.75 -14.63 -15.38
C MET A 45 -12.60 -15.65 -14.24
N GLU A 46 -13.48 -16.62 -14.17
CA GLU A 46 -13.30 -17.78 -13.31
C GLU A 46 -12.16 -18.65 -13.88
N TYR A 47 -11.14 -18.83 -13.09
CA TYR A 47 -9.99 -19.66 -13.43
C TYR A 47 -9.41 -20.31 -12.19
N LYS A 48 -9.56 -21.61 -12.09
CA LYS A 48 -8.93 -22.42 -11.06
C LYS A 48 -7.50 -22.75 -11.49
N SER A 49 -6.53 -22.01 -10.93
CA SER A 49 -5.12 -22.29 -11.15
C SER A 49 -4.74 -23.70 -10.70
N PRO A 50 -3.92 -24.44 -11.44
CA PRO A 50 -3.37 -25.72 -11.01
C PRO A 50 -2.54 -25.60 -9.74
N GLU A 51 -1.94 -24.43 -9.48
CA GLU A 51 -1.13 -24.13 -8.29
C GLU A 51 -1.97 -23.72 -7.06
N GLN A 52 -3.29 -23.57 -7.20
CA GLN A 52 -4.20 -23.12 -6.15
C GLN A 52 -4.10 -23.96 -4.86
N SER A 53 -3.84 -25.25 -4.98
CA SER A 53 -3.71 -26.14 -3.82
C SER A 53 -2.48 -25.84 -2.94
N GLN A 54 -1.49 -25.14 -3.48
CA GLN A 54 -0.28 -24.70 -2.80
C GLN A 54 -0.47 -23.38 -2.03
N LEU A 55 -1.55 -22.67 -2.32
CA LEU A 55 -1.82 -21.37 -1.71
C LEU A 55 -2.56 -21.53 -0.36
N PRO A 56 -2.32 -20.65 0.60
CA PRO A 56 -3.14 -20.58 1.79
C PRO A 56 -4.58 -20.22 1.43
N LYS A 57 -5.55 -20.73 2.17
CA LYS A 57 -6.98 -20.55 1.88
C LYS A 57 -7.41 -19.09 1.75
N TRP A 58 -6.79 -18.17 2.50
CA TRP A 58 -7.09 -16.75 2.42
C TRP A 58 -6.64 -16.10 1.12
N ALA A 59 -5.70 -16.70 0.38
CA ALA A 59 -5.18 -16.17 -0.87
C ALA A 59 -6.04 -16.54 -2.08
N VAL A 60 -7.12 -17.30 -1.91
CA VAL A 60 -8.01 -17.71 -3.00
C VAL A 60 -9.41 -17.19 -2.77
N TRP A 61 -9.93 -16.42 -3.70
CA TRP A 61 -11.28 -15.89 -3.67
C TRP A 61 -12.10 -16.38 -4.84
N LYS A 62 -13.01 -17.33 -4.59
CA LYS A 62 -14.03 -17.86 -5.52
C LYS A 62 -13.49 -18.32 -6.88
N ASP A 63 -12.27 -18.82 -6.96
CA ASP A 63 -11.57 -19.16 -8.22
C ASP A 63 -11.53 -18.00 -9.24
N LYS A 64 -11.63 -16.75 -8.76
CA LYS A 64 -11.65 -15.53 -9.58
C LYS A 64 -10.51 -14.59 -9.29
N ALA A 65 -10.04 -14.53 -8.04
CA ALA A 65 -8.96 -13.65 -7.65
C ALA A 65 -8.02 -14.33 -6.65
N TYR A 66 -6.75 -13.94 -6.71
CA TYR A 66 -5.68 -14.55 -5.95
C TYR A 66 -4.86 -13.50 -5.21
N GLY A 67 -4.59 -13.75 -3.94
CA GLY A 67 -3.63 -12.99 -3.15
C GLY A 67 -2.22 -13.49 -3.46
N THR A 68 -1.40 -12.62 -4.01
CA THR A 68 -0.09 -13.00 -4.58
C THR A 68 1.10 -12.60 -3.72
N THR A 69 0.89 -11.77 -2.70
CA THR A 69 1.97 -11.26 -1.83
C THR A 69 1.56 -11.31 -0.36
N TYR A 70 2.56 -11.14 0.52
CA TYR A 70 2.37 -10.95 1.95
C TYR A 70 3.27 -9.79 2.38
N GLU A 71 2.70 -8.58 2.44
CA GLU A 71 3.45 -7.34 2.59
C GLU A 71 3.09 -6.62 3.89
N PRO A 72 4.01 -6.52 4.86
CA PRO A 72 3.78 -5.73 6.06
C PRO A 72 3.73 -4.23 5.71
N VAL A 73 2.89 -3.50 6.42
CA VAL A 73 2.81 -2.05 6.37
C VAL A 73 3.70 -1.47 7.47
N VAL A 74 4.63 -0.60 7.08
CA VAL A 74 5.72 -0.17 7.95
C VAL A 74 5.81 1.35 8.06
N PHE A 75 6.52 1.82 9.08
CA PHE A 75 7.09 3.15 9.09
C PHE A 75 8.45 3.13 8.40
N ILE A 76 8.78 4.22 7.72
CA ILE A 76 10.14 4.47 7.27
C ILE A 76 10.67 5.74 7.94
N TYR A 77 11.97 5.83 8.10
CA TYR A 77 12.60 7.01 8.70
C TYR A 77 13.99 7.28 8.12
N ASN A 78 14.45 8.52 8.22
CA ASN A 78 15.80 8.87 7.80
C ASN A 78 16.79 8.59 8.93
N LYS A 79 17.65 7.58 8.76
CA LYS A 79 18.65 7.14 9.76
C LYS A 79 19.68 8.20 10.11
N ARG A 80 19.94 9.17 9.22
CA ARG A 80 20.91 10.25 9.46
C ARG A 80 20.32 11.32 10.38
N LEU A 81 18.99 11.47 10.41
CA LEU A 81 18.28 12.55 11.08
C LEU A 81 17.49 12.09 12.31
N ILE A 82 17.13 10.80 12.36
CA ILE A 82 16.43 10.16 13.48
C ILE A 82 17.37 9.13 14.12
N PRO A 83 17.90 9.39 15.33
CA PRO A 83 18.66 8.42 16.08
C PRO A 83 17.86 7.14 16.36
N ALA A 84 18.52 5.99 16.43
CA ALA A 84 17.86 4.70 16.64
C ALA A 84 16.97 4.66 17.91
N GLY A 85 17.36 5.38 18.97
CA GLY A 85 16.58 5.48 20.20
C GLY A 85 15.31 6.33 20.11
N ASP A 86 15.18 7.14 19.06
CA ASP A 86 14.03 8.04 18.82
C ASP A 86 13.06 7.47 17.78
N VAL A 87 13.35 6.27 17.23
CA VAL A 87 12.48 5.66 16.23
C VAL A 87 11.17 5.22 16.87
N PRO A 88 10.00 5.74 16.42
CA PRO A 88 8.73 5.35 17.01
C PRO A 88 8.39 3.91 16.63
N ASP A 89 7.91 3.14 17.59
CA ASP A 89 7.51 1.75 17.43
C ASP A 89 5.98 1.55 17.50
N SER A 90 5.24 2.65 17.45
CA SER A 90 3.77 2.66 17.44
C SER A 90 3.23 3.98 16.92
N HIS A 91 1.98 4.01 16.47
CA HIS A 91 1.32 5.26 16.06
C HIS A 91 1.23 6.26 17.24
N ALA A 92 0.91 5.77 18.44
CA ALA A 92 0.87 6.60 19.65
C ALA A 92 2.26 7.12 20.03
N ALA A 93 3.32 6.33 19.88
CA ALA A 93 4.70 6.76 20.12
C ALA A 93 5.11 7.85 19.12
N LEU A 94 4.72 7.72 17.85
CA LEU A 94 4.95 8.75 16.83
C LEU A 94 4.26 10.07 17.20
N ALA A 95 2.98 10.03 17.60
CA ALA A 95 2.26 11.24 18.01
C ALA A 95 2.95 11.93 19.21
N LYS A 96 3.40 11.16 20.19
CA LYS A 96 4.17 11.68 21.35
C LYS A 96 5.51 12.28 20.94
N LEU A 97 6.24 11.63 20.04
CA LEU A 97 7.52 12.12 19.52
C LEU A 97 7.35 13.48 18.85
N ILE A 98 6.35 13.61 17.97
CA ILE A 98 6.04 14.86 17.26
C ILE A 98 5.65 15.96 18.27
N ALA A 99 4.81 15.65 19.24
CA ALA A 99 4.39 16.60 20.27
C ALA A 99 5.56 17.08 21.16
N SER A 100 6.54 16.22 21.45
CA SER A 100 7.71 16.55 22.27
C SER A 100 8.80 17.33 21.51
N GLN A 101 8.83 17.26 20.16
CA GLN A 101 9.83 17.88 19.30
C GLN A 101 9.17 18.62 18.13
N THR A 102 8.16 19.43 18.41
CA THR A 102 7.29 20.08 17.41
C THR A 102 8.07 20.82 16.33
N ASP A 103 9.09 21.60 16.71
CA ASP A 103 9.88 22.37 15.74
C ASP A 103 10.65 21.47 14.76
N LYS A 104 11.21 20.36 15.28
CA LYS A 104 11.96 19.38 14.46
C LYS A 104 11.06 18.67 13.46
N PHE A 105 9.83 18.32 13.88
CA PHE A 105 8.90 17.54 13.06
C PHE A 105 7.91 18.36 12.24
N LYS A 106 7.98 19.70 12.30
CA LYS A 106 7.09 20.58 11.56
C LYS A 106 7.16 20.31 10.05
N ASN A 107 6.06 19.84 9.47
CA ASN A 107 5.95 19.41 8.06
C ASN A 107 6.97 18.33 7.66
N LYS A 108 7.41 17.48 8.62
CA LYS A 108 8.45 16.48 8.40
C LYS A 108 7.94 15.03 8.40
N VAL A 109 6.64 14.84 8.47
CA VAL A 109 6.00 13.52 8.40
C VAL A 109 5.24 13.39 7.10
N THR A 110 5.37 12.27 6.41
CA THR A 110 4.66 11.99 5.16
C THR A 110 3.77 10.75 5.29
N THR A 111 2.63 10.77 4.61
CA THR A 111 1.69 9.63 4.50
C THR A 111 0.95 9.70 3.17
N TYR A 112 0.05 8.77 2.93
CA TYR A 112 -0.81 8.81 1.75
C TYR A 112 -1.86 9.92 1.82
N ASP A 113 -2.13 10.52 0.66
CA ASP A 113 -3.32 11.31 0.42
C ASP A 113 -4.51 10.35 0.24
N ILE A 114 -5.36 10.25 1.24
CA ILE A 114 -6.48 9.30 1.24
C ILE A 114 -7.56 9.63 0.20
N GLU A 115 -7.57 10.84 -0.35
CA GLU A 115 -8.48 11.21 -1.44
C GLU A 115 -7.96 10.74 -2.80
N LYS A 116 -6.64 10.62 -2.96
CA LYS A 116 -5.99 10.27 -4.23
C LYS A 116 -5.44 8.85 -4.28
N SER A 117 -5.21 8.25 -3.11
CA SER A 117 -4.65 6.90 -2.98
C SER A 117 -5.68 5.93 -2.44
N GLY A 118 -6.21 5.05 -3.28
CA GLY A 118 -7.10 3.97 -2.83
C GLY A 118 -6.42 3.05 -1.81
N LEU A 119 -5.12 2.77 -1.98
CA LEU A 119 -4.33 2.05 -1.00
C LEU A 119 -4.30 2.80 0.35
N GLY A 120 -3.98 4.10 0.32
CA GLY A 120 -3.92 4.92 1.54
C GLY A 120 -5.26 4.99 2.27
N PHE A 121 -6.36 5.10 1.53
CA PHE A 121 -7.71 5.07 2.08
C PHE A 121 -7.99 3.71 2.75
N MET A 122 -7.75 2.61 2.04
CA MET A 122 -7.94 1.25 2.57
C MET A 122 -7.13 1.03 3.85
N LEU A 123 -5.84 1.38 3.86
CA LEU A 123 -4.99 1.22 5.03
C LEU A 123 -5.49 2.04 6.22
N SER A 124 -5.91 3.29 6.01
CA SER A 124 -6.46 4.14 7.09
C SER A 124 -7.74 3.56 7.69
N VAL A 125 -8.59 2.93 6.88
CA VAL A 125 -9.79 2.22 7.37
C VAL A 125 -9.39 0.98 8.18
N GLN A 126 -8.39 0.22 7.74
CA GLN A 126 -7.91 -0.96 8.46
C GLN A 126 -7.19 -0.59 9.77
N ASP A 127 -6.43 0.50 9.78
CA ASP A 127 -5.86 1.05 11.01
C ASP A 127 -6.95 1.42 12.03
N HIS A 128 -8.04 2.06 11.57
CA HIS A 128 -9.16 2.37 12.43
C HIS A 128 -9.89 1.12 12.94
N ASN A 129 -9.99 0.07 12.14
CA ASN A 129 -10.55 -1.21 12.56
C ASN A 129 -9.67 -1.90 13.62
N ALA A 130 -8.34 -1.76 13.50
CA ALA A 130 -7.38 -2.30 14.46
C ALA A 130 -7.30 -1.46 15.76
N ASP A 131 -7.38 -0.13 15.63
CA ASP A 131 -7.42 0.82 16.76
C ASP A 131 -8.49 1.89 16.53
N PRO A 132 -9.62 1.87 17.25
CA PRO A 132 -10.67 2.89 17.13
C PRO A 132 -10.19 4.33 17.39
N ASN A 133 -9.04 4.52 18.06
CA ASN A 133 -8.44 5.84 18.28
C ASN A 133 -7.52 6.30 17.15
N TYR A 134 -7.30 5.48 16.12
CA TYR A 134 -6.36 5.78 15.04
C TYR A 134 -6.52 7.19 14.45
N PHE A 135 -7.73 7.59 14.09
CA PHE A 135 -7.95 8.92 13.50
C PHE A 135 -7.67 10.06 14.48
N LYS A 136 -7.87 9.85 15.77
CA LYS A 136 -7.46 10.83 16.79
C LYS A 136 -5.93 10.93 16.85
N THR A 137 -5.25 9.79 16.84
CA THR A 137 -3.78 9.72 16.82
C THR A 137 -3.22 10.37 15.55
N LEU A 138 -3.82 10.08 14.39
CA LEU A 138 -3.43 10.71 13.12
C LEU A 138 -3.65 12.23 13.13
N ALA A 139 -4.76 12.69 13.73
CA ALA A 139 -5.01 14.12 13.90
C ALA A 139 -3.96 14.79 14.81
N ASP A 140 -3.49 14.10 15.86
CA ASP A 140 -2.40 14.58 16.70
C ASP A 140 -1.07 14.66 15.94
N VAL A 141 -0.76 13.68 15.10
CA VAL A 141 0.38 13.70 14.17
C VAL A 141 0.25 14.89 13.19
N ALA A 142 -0.96 15.12 12.67
CA ALA A 142 -1.24 16.17 11.69
C ALA A 142 -1.09 17.60 12.24
N LYS A 143 -1.13 17.80 13.56
CA LYS A 143 -0.85 19.11 14.19
C LYS A 143 0.54 19.64 13.86
N GLY A 144 1.50 18.75 13.63
CA GLY A 144 2.84 19.10 13.15
C GLY A 144 2.91 19.43 11.64
N GLY A 145 1.83 19.24 10.92
CA GLY A 145 1.76 19.29 9.45
C GLY A 145 2.13 17.95 8.81
N LEU A 146 1.30 17.51 7.85
CA LEU A 146 1.54 16.30 7.06
C LEU A 146 1.85 16.66 5.60
N SER A 147 2.84 15.96 5.05
CA SER A 147 3.11 15.93 3.60
C SER A 147 2.41 14.71 3.01
N VAL A 148 1.35 14.89 2.25
CA VAL A 148 0.58 13.79 1.69
C VAL A 148 0.98 13.48 0.25
N GLN A 149 1.02 12.20 -0.12
CA GLN A 149 1.46 11.69 -1.42
C GLN A 149 0.46 10.67 -1.97
N SER A 150 0.34 10.60 -3.29
CA SER A 150 -0.56 9.65 -3.95
C SER A 150 0.00 8.22 -4.02
N SER A 151 1.31 8.04 -3.81
CA SER A 151 1.97 6.72 -3.92
C SER A 151 3.19 6.58 -3.02
N THR A 152 3.67 5.34 -2.86
CA THR A 152 4.80 4.98 -1.98
C THR A 152 6.14 5.58 -2.44
N GLY A 153 6.39 5.64 -3.75
CA GLY A 153 7.67 6.11 -4.31
C GLY A 153 8.07 7.50 -3.82
N PRO A 154 7.24 8.54 -4.06
CA PRO A 154 7.51 9.89 -3.59
C PRO A 154 7.70 10.00 -2.07
N MET A 155 6.96 9.20 -1.28
CA MET A 155 7.15 9.17 0.17
C MET A 155 8.56 8.70 0.55
N MET A 156 9.04 7.61 -0.09
CA MET A 156 10.40 7.09 0.14
C MET A 156 11.47 8.09 -0.27
N GLU A 157 11.31 8.75 -1.40
CA GLU A 157 12.27 9.76 -1.89
C GLU A 157 12.39 10.94 -0.93
N ARG A 158 11.27 11.44 -0.43
CA ARG A 158 11.25 12.53 0.54
C ARG A 158 11.91 12.17 1.87
N VAL A 159 11.73 10.92 2.33
CA VAL A 159 12.39 10.45 3.54
C VAL A 159 13.89 10.20 3.30
N SER A 160 14.27 9.60 2.19
CA SER A 160 15.66 9.36 1.81
C SER A 160 16.46 10.66 1.68
N SER A 161 15.88 11.68 1.05
CA SER A 161 16.51 13.01 0.91
C SER A 161 16.60 13.79 2.22
N GLY A 162 15.77 13.47 3.24
CA GLY A 162 15.63 14.22 4.48
C GLY A 162 14.64 15.39 4.40
N GLU A 163 13.91 15.51 3.30
CA GLU A 163 12.80 16.47 3.20
C GLU A 163 11.71 16.13 4.23
N ASN A 164 11.37 14.84 4.34
CA ASN A 164 10.62 14.31 5.46
C ASN A 164 11.53 13.45 6.36
N LEU A 165 11.20 13.36 7.64
CA LEU A 165 11.94 12.57 8.62
C LEU A 165 11.37 11.16 8.77
N ILE A 166 10.04 11.05 8.70
CA ILE A 166 9.28 9.81 8.90
C ILE A 166 8.18 9.72 7.86
N GLY A 167 7.96 8.51 7.34
CA GLY A 167 6.82 8.13 6.52
C GLY A 167 5.97 7.07 7.20
N LEU A 168 4.65 7.20 7.08
CA LEU A 168 3.64 6.31 7.68
C LEU A 168 3.00 5.42 6.64
N ASN A 169 2.72 4.18 7.04
CA ASN A 169 1.89 3.24 6.29
C ASN A 169 2.44 2.87 4.90
N LEU A 170 3.76 2.76 4.76
CA LEU A 170 4.37 2.35 3.52
C LEU A 170 4.38 0.83 3.36
N LEU A 171 4.39 0.39 2.11
CA LEU A 171 4.58 -1.02 1.78
C LEU A 171 6.00 -1.47 2.13
N GLY A 172 6.12 -2.46 3.02
CA GLY A 172 7.40 -2.97 3.50
C GLY A 172 8.27 -3.52 2.39
N SER A 173 7.68 -4.18 1.39
CA SER A 173 8.39 -4.71 0.21
C SER A 173 9.16 -3.62 -0.55
N TYR A 174 8.53 -2.46 -0.79
CA TYR A 174 9.17 -1.33 -1.44
C TYR A 174 10.23 -0.68 -0.54
N ALA A 175 9.93 -0.54 0.75
CA ALA A 175 10.87 0.01 1.72
C ALA A 175 12.14 -0.88 1.82
N GLU A 176 12.00 -2.19 1.88
CA GLU A 176 13.11 -3.15 1.91
C GLU A 176 13.94 -3.13 0.62
N ALA A 177 13.27 -3.11 -0.53
CA ALA A 177 13.96 -3.02 -1.83
C ALA A 177 14.77 -1.73 -1.93
N ARG A 178 14.22 -0.59 -1.48
CA ARG A 178 14.92 0.69 -1.47
C ARG A 178 16.08 0.70 -0.47
N ALA A 179 15.89 0.22 0.75
CA ALA A 179 16.88 0.24 1.81
C ALA A 179 18.15 -0.59 1.47
N LYS A 180 18.05 -1.58 0.57
CA LYS A 180 19.23 -2.34 0.07
C LYS A 180 20.24 -1.43 -0.64
N ASN A 181 19.77 -0.39 -1.30
CA ASN A 181 20.59 0.54 -2.09
C ASN A 181 20.66 1.94 -1.49
N ASP A 182 19.94 2.19 -0.40
CA ASP A 182 19.86 3.49 0.27
C ASP A 182 20.10 3.32 1.77
N PRO A 183 21.35 3.50 2.24
CA PRO A 183 21.68 3.33 3.65
C PRO A 183 21.06 4.38 4.57
N SER A 184 20.51 5.48 4.01
CA SER A 184 19.84 6.50 4.79
C SER A 184 18.42 6.11 5.21
N LEU A 185 17.81 5.13 4.53
CA LEU A 185 16.45 4.70 4.82
C LEU A 185 16.42 3.63 5.93
N GLY A 186 15.66 3.90 6.97
CA GLY A 186 15.34 2.96 8.03
C GLY A 186 13.90 2.48 7.93
N ILE A 187 13.65 1.28 8.42
CA ILE A 187 12.33 0.64 8.44
C ILE A 187 12.01 0.29 9.90
N ALA A 188 10.79 0.56 10.33
CA ALA A 188 10.28 0.18 11.64
C ALA A 188 8.84 -0.36 11.51
N SER A 189 8.59 -1.53 12.08
CA SER A 189 7.23 -2.10 12.14
C SER A 189 6.55 -1.62 13.42
N PRO A 190 5.31 -1.10 13.35
CA PRO A 190 4.53 -0.78 14.54
C PRO A 190 4.31 -2.03 15.39
N LYS A 191 4.58 -1.95 16.71
CA LYS A 191 4.49 -3.12 17.62
C LYS A 191 3.10 -3.36 18.16
N GLU A 192 2.26 -2.33 18.23
CA GLU A 192 0.88 -2.46 18.71
C GLU A 192 0.04 -3.33 17.78
N TYR A 193 0.23 -3.19 16.50
CA TYR A 193 -0.22 -4.04 15.39
C TYR A 193 0.56 -3.66 14.13
N THR A 194 0.71 -4.59 13.22
CA THR A 194 1.25 -4.34 11.89
C THR A 194 0.22 -4.84 10.88
N LEU A 195 -0.33 -3.93 10.08
CA LEU A 195 -1.19 -4.33 8.97
C LEU A 195 -0.38 -5.15 7.96
N VAL A 196 -1.02 -6.15 7.38
CA VAL A 196 -0.45 -6.93 6.30
C VAL A 196 -1.42 -6.93 5.14
N LEU A 197 -0.94 -6.57 3.96
CA LEU A 197 -1.73 -6.67 2.74
C LEU A 197 -1.22 -7.79 1.84
N SER A 198 -2.11 -8.25 0.98
CA SER A 198 -1.78 -9.10 -0.16
C SER A 198 -2.27 -8.44 -1.44
N ARG A 199 -1.42 -8.33 -2.46
CA ARG A 199 -1.89 -7.82 -3.75
C ARG A 199 -2.86 -8.81 -4.36
N VAL A 200 -3.98 -8.29 -4.81
CA VAL A 200 -5.01 -9.07 -5.50
C VAL A 200 -4.71 -9.09 -6.99
N SER A 201 -4.66 -10.28 -7.56
CA SER A 201 -4.54 -10.49 -9.00
C SER A 201 -5.74 -11.25 -9.54
N PHE A 202 -6.18 -10.87 -10.75
CA PHE A 202 -7.23 -11.58 -11.49
C PHE A 202 -7.05 -11.43 -13.00
N ILE A 203 -7.60 -12.37 -13.75
CA ILE A 203 -7.66 -12.33 -15.21
C ILE A 203 -8.97 -11.67 -15.61
N SER A 204 -8.93 -10.69 -16.50
CA SER A 204 -10.12 -10.03 -17.03
C SER A 204 -10.97 -11.01 -17.86
N GLN A 205 -12.31 -10.97 -17.72
CA GLN A 205 -13.22 -11.72 -18.59
C GLN A 205 -13.08 -11.34 -20.07
N GLN A 206 -12.60 -10.13 -20.36
CA GLN A 206 -12.37 -9.61 -21.71
C GLN A 206 -10.94 -9.81 -22.21
N SER A 207 -10.12 -10.60 -21.48
CA SER A 207 -8.74 -10.87 -21.89
C SER A 207 -8.64 -11.36 -23.32
N GLN A 208 -7.80 -10.69 -24.11
CA GLN A 208 -7.49 -11.08 -25.49
C GLN A 208 -6.38 -12.14 -25.56
N ASN A 209 -5.58 -12.24 -24.48
CA ASN A 209 -4.43 -13.14 -24.36
C ASN A 209 -4.60 -14.11 -23.18
N THR A 210 -5.76 -14.77 -23.11
CA THR A 210 -6.18 -15.59 -21.96
C THR A 210 -5.15 -16.65 -21.55
N ASN A 211 -4.49 -17.32 -22.49
CA ASN A 211 -3.48 -18.34 -22.18
C ASN A 211 -2.23 -17.73 -21.55
N ALA A 212 -1.79 -16.57 -22.02
CA ALA A 212 -0.67 -15.84 -21.42
C ALA A 212 -1.04 -15.31 -20.04
N ALA A 213 -2.28 -14.84 -19.87
CA ALA A 213 -2.79 -14.37 -18.58
C ALA A 213 -2.84 -15.49 -17.53
N LYS A 214 -3.27 -16.69 -17.93
CA LYS A 214 -3.25 -17.89 -17.06
C LYS A 214 -1.82 -18.26 -16.66
N LEU A 215 -0.90 -18.32 -17.63
CA LEU A 215 0.51 -18.65 -17.37
C LEU A 215 1.18 -17.61 -16.46
N TRP A 216 0.76 -16.34 -16.53
CA TRP A 216 1.27 -15.31 -15.64
C TRP A 216 0.74 -15.46 -14.23
N LEU A 217 -0.51 -15.92 -14.06
CA LEU A 217 -1.14 -16.10 -12.76
C LEU A 217 -0.65 -17.36 -12.05
N ASP A 218 -0.35 -18.45 -12.78
CA ASP A 218 0.23 -19.71 -12.30
C ASP A 218 1.71 -19.52 -11.88
#